data_06e71b4ca5e56836ca717852be33f5f7
#
_entry.id   06e71b4ca5e56836ca717852be33f5f7
#
_cell.length_a   1.000
_cell.length_b   1.000
_cell.length_c   1.000
_cell.angle_alpha   90.00
_cell.angle_beta   90.00
_cell.angle_gamma   90.00
#
_symmetry.space_group_name_H-M   'P 1'
#
loop_
_entity.id
_entity.type
_entity.pdbx_description
1 polymer ?
#
loop_
_entity_poly.entity_id
_entity_poly.type
_entity_poly.pdbx_seq_one_letter_code
_entity_poly.pdbx_strand_id
1 'polypeptide(L)'
;MAAYLIVDTLLDDADLYEEYRSKARPLIEKFGANIWPGGGRMTLRETDLWSPTRLVLVRFADVETANRWLDSFEYQQILPISKKSARRTAVVLEGE
;
A
#
# COMPACT_ATOMS: atom_id res chain seq x y z
N MET A 1 -16.00 4.76 10.45
CA MET A 1 -15.64 5.40 9.17
C MET A 1 -14.43 4.69 8.59
N ALA A 2 -14.53 4.25 7.37
CA ALA A 2 -13.44 3.51 6.73
C ALA A 2 -12.22 4.38 6.52
N ALA A 3 -11.07 3.75 6.43
CA ALA A 3 -9.83 4.41 6.07
C ALA A 3 -9.19 3.68 4.89
N TYR A 4 -8.54 4.44 4.04
CA TYR A 4 -7.91 3.93 2.84
C TYR A 4 -6.42 4.22 2.88
N LEU A 5 -5.62 3.18 2.74
CA LEU A 5 -4.19 3.33 2.52
C LEU A 5 -3.98 3.40 1.01
N ILE A 6 -3.46 4.51 0.55
CA ILE A 6 -3.20 4.74 -0.87
C ILE A 6 -1.68 4.75 -1.05
N VAL A 7 -1.18 3.86 -1.89
CA VAL A 7 0.26 3.74 -2.11
C VAL A 7 0.56 3.91 -3.59
N ASP A 8 1.47 4.84 -3.89
CA ASP A 8 2.06 4.93 -5.22
C ASP A 8 3.46 4.32 -5.15
N THR A 9 3.81 3.49 -6.11
CA THR A 9 5.04 2.72 -6.11
C THR A 9 5.78 2.87 -7.43
N LEU A 10 7.06 3.19 -7.36
CA LEU A 10 7.98 3.12 -8.49
C LEU A 10 8.98 2.01 -8.21
N LEU A 11 8.92 0.94 -8.99
CA LEU A 11 9.74 -0.24 -8.75
C LEU A 11 11.17 -0.03 -9.26
N ASP A 12 12.15 -0.39 -8.40
CA ASP A 12 13.56 -0.46 -8.76
C ASP A 12 13.99 -1.91 -8.94
N ASP A 13 13.42 -2.83 -8.15
CA ASP A 13 13.70 -4.26 -8.20
C ASP A 13 12.38 -5.01 -8.03
N ALA A 14 11.80 -5.42 -9.16
CA ALA A 14 10.48 -6.04 -9.18
C ALA A 14 10.45 -7.38 -8.43
N ASP A 15 11.51 -8.18 -8.54
CA ASP A 15 11.56 -9.49 -7.89
C ASP A 15 11.63 -9.34 -6.36
N LEU A 16 12.44 -8.42 -5.89
CA LEU A 16 12.55 -8.15 -4.46
C LEU A 16 11.23 -7.58 -3.90
N TYR A 17 10.57 -6.71 -4.68
CA TYR A 17 9.29 -6.15 -4.26
C TYR A 17 8.21 -7.22 -4.17
N GLU A 18 8.26 -8.23 -5.04
CA GLU A 18 7.32 -9.35 -4.97
C GLU A 18 7.48 -10.14 -3.66
N GLU A 19 8.70 -10.26 -3.15
CA GLU A 19 8.93 -10.85 -1.84
C GLU A 19 8.19 -10.04 -0.75
N TYR A 20 8.27 -8.70 -0.81
CA TYR A 20 7.53 -7.84 0.10
C TYR A 20 6.02 -8.08 -0.02
N ARG A 21 5.49 -8.09 -1.25
CA ARG A 21 4.06 -8.26 -1.49
C ARG A 21 3.53 -9.59 -0.96
N SER A 22 4.29 -10.65 -1.16
CA SER A 22 3.88 -11.98 -0.71
C SER A 22 3.78 -12.08 0.81
N LYS A 23 4.56 -11.28 1.52
CA LYS A 23 4.54 -11.23 2.98
C LYS A 23 3.52 -10.22 3.52
N ALA A 24 3.29 -9.13 2.80
CA ALA A 24 2.36 -8.09 3.23
C ALA A 24 0.91 -8.53 3.10
N ARG A 25 0.57 -9.27 2.04
CA ARG A 25 -0.81 -9.67 1.78
C ARG A 25 -1.46 -10.46 2.92
N PRO A 26 -0.82 -11.49 3.48
CA PRO A 26 -1.41 -12.20 4.63
C PRO A 26 -1.62 -11.30 5.84
N LEU A 27 -0.75 -10.32 6.05
CA LEU A 27 -0.89 -9.38 7.16
C LEU A 27 -2.08 -8.45 6.96
N ILE A 28 -2.32 -8.03 5.73
CA ILE A 28 -3.48 -7.20 5.40
C ILE A 28 -4.76 -7.98 5.69
N GLU A 29 -4.82 -9.22 5.28
CA GLU A 29 -5.98 -10.09 5.53
C GLU A 29 -6.18 -10.34 7.03
N LYS A 30 -5.09 -10.53 7.77
CA LYS A 30 -5.13 -10.75 9.22
C LYS A 30 -5.78 -9.58 9.95
N PHE A 31 -5.58 -8.36 9.47
CA PHE A 31 -6.17 -7.15 10.05
C PHE A 31 -7.57 -6.85 9.49
N GLY A 32 -8.14 -7.77 8.72
CA GLY A 32 -9.47 -7.63 8.17
C GLY A 32 -9.60 -6.58 7.08
N ALA A 33 -8.47 -6.20 6.48
CA ALA A 33 -8.45 -5.20 5.42
C ALA A 33 -8.62 -5.85 4.05
N ASN A 34 -9.04 -5.03 3.08
CA ASN A 34 -9.25 -5.48 1.71
C ASN A 34 -8.35 -4.70 0.77
N ILE A 35 -7.57 -5.43 -0.04
CA ILE A 35 -6.81 -4.83 -1.12
C ILE A 35 -7.73 -4.74 -2.34
N TRP A 36 -7.83 -3.55 -2.92
CA TRP A 36 -8.42 -3.41 -4.24
C TRP A 36 -7.41 -3.95 -5.23
N PRO A 37 -7.82 -4.86 -6.12
CA PRO A 37 -6.86 -5.49 -7.01
C PRO A 37 -6.17 -4.45 -7.86
N GLY A 38 -4.86 -4.35 -7.66
CA GLY A 38 -4.00 -3.56 -8.52
C GLY A 38 -3.82 -4.26 -9.85
N GLY A 39 -3.21 -3.58 -10.79
CA GLY A 39 -2.93 -4.17 -12.10
C GLY A 39 -3.97 -3.87 -13.15
N GLY A 40 -5.05 -3.18 -12.79
CA GLY A 40 -5.97 -2.62 -13.76
C GLY A 40 -5.33 -1.45 -14.49
N ARG A 41 -5.85 -1.14 -15.66
CA ARG A 41 -5.38 -0.01 -16.43
C ARG A 41 -5.71 1.30 -15.72
N MET A 42 -4.70 2.16 -15.56
CA MET A 42 -4.84 3.45 -14.92
C MET A 42 -4.89 4.54 -16.00
N THR A 43 -5.91 5.40 -15.93
CA THR A 43 -6.06 6.52 -16.86
C THR A 43 -5.66 7.79 -16.12
N LEU A 44 -4.58 8.42 -16.56
CA LEU A 44 -4.12 9.69 -16.00
C LEU A 44 -4.92 10.83 -16.63
N ARG A 45 -5.64 11.58 -15.81
CA ARG A 45 -6.48 12.69 -16.27
C ARG A 45 -5.82 14.05 -16.06
N GLU A 46 -5.20 14.23 -14.90
CA GLU A 46 -4.47 15.45 -14.55
C GLU A 46 -3.27 15.06 -13.72
N THR A 47 -2.12 15.61 -14.01
CA THR A 47 -0.85 15.27 -13.35
C THR A 47 -0.04 16.51 -12.97
N ASP A 48 -0.71 17.62 -12.67
CA ASP A 48 -0.04 18.88 -12.37
C ASP A 48 0.81 18.81 -11.10
N LEU A 49 0.32 18.09 -10.09
CA LEU A 49 1.05 17.94 -8.83
C LEU A 49 1.92 16.69 -8.80
N TRP A 50 1.45 15.65 -9.44
CA TRP A 50 2.07 14.34 -9.28
C TRP A 50 1.57 13.41 -10.38
N SER A 51 2.49 12.63 -10.94
CA SER A 51 2.15 11.62 -11.93
C SER A 51 2.30 10.25 -11.29
N PRO A 52 1.19 9.63 -10.86
CA PRO A 52 1.27 8.33 -10.19
C PRO A 52 1.77 7.25 -11.16
N THR A 53 2.58 6.35 -10.62
CA THR A 53 3.16 5.26 -11.39
C THR A 53 2.36 3.97 -11.23
N ARG A 54 2.07 3.61 -9.98
CA ARG A 54 1.32 2.38 -9.69
C ARG A 54 0.56 2.56 -8.38
N LEU A 55 -0.74 2.75 -8.47
CA LEU A 55 -1.58 2.96 -7.30
C LEU A 55 -2.15 1.66 -6.77
N VAL A 56 -2.08 1.50 -5.46
CA VAL A 56 -2.71 0.41 -4.73
C VAL A 56 -3.57 1.01 -3.64
N LEU A 57 -4.77 0.48 -3.47
CA LEU A 57 -5.68 0.89 -2.40
C LEU A 57 -5.91 -0.29 -1.46
N VAL A 58 -5.81 -0.02 -0.15
CA VAL A 58 -6.16 -0.97 0.88
C VAL A 58 -7.20 -0.33 1.78
N ARG A 59 -8.35 -0.97 1.93
CA ARG A 59 -9.42 -0.46 2.78
C ARG A 59 -9.36 -1.12 4.14
N PHE A 60 -9.32 -0.30 5.18
CA PHE A 60 -9.39 -0.72 6.58
C PHE A 60 -10.72 -0.27 7.19
N ALA A 61 -11.14 -0.94 8.27
CA ALA A 61 -12.38 -0.61 8.95
C ALA A 61 -12.38 0.83 9.48
N ASP A 62 -11.22 1.29 9.95
CA ASP A 62 -11.05 2.63 10.50
C ASP A 62 -9.57 3.05 10.43
N VAL A 63 -9.31 4.32 10.77
CA VAL A 63 -7.95 4.87 10.71
C VAL A 63 -7.05 4.25 11.78
N GLU A 64 -7.60 3.92 12.94
CA GLU A 64 -6.83 3.29 14.01
C GLU A 64 -6.31 1.93 13.59
N THR A 65 -7.14 1.13 12.91
CA THR A 65 -6.73 -0.17 12.41
C THR A 65 -5.65 -0.05 11.34
N ALA A 66 -5.79 0.93 10.43
CA ALA A 66 -4.79 1.17 9.40
C ALA A 66 -3.43 1.52 10.03
N ASN A 67 -3.43 2.42 11.00
CA ASN A 67 -2.20 2.82 11.67
C ASN A 67 -1.60 1.67 12.51
N ARG A 68 -2.44 0.87 13.16
CA ARG A 68 -1.95 -0.30 13.89
C ARG A 68 -1.27 -1.29 12.96
N TRP A 69 -1.82 -1.49 11.76
CA TRP A 69 -1.20 -2.37 10.78
C TRP A 69 0.17 -1.84 10.35
N LEU A 70 0.24 -0.56 10.03
CA LEU A 70 1.49 0.08 9.60
C LEU A 70 2.55 0.06 10.70
N ASP A 71 2.12 0.20 11.96
CA ASP A 71 3.03 0.24 13.11
C ASP A 71 3.27 -1.14 13.72
N SER A 72 2.61 -2.19 13.21
CA SER A 72 2.72 -3.53 13.77
C SER A 72 4.15 -4.05 13.65
N PHE A 73 4.53 -4.89 14.62
CA PHE A 73 5.84 -5.54 14.59
C PHE A 73 6.02 -6.33 13.29
N GLU A 74 5.00 -7.07 12.89
CA GLU A 74 5.07 -7.91 11.69
C GLU A 74 5.31 -7.08 10.43
N TYR A 75 4.60 -5.95 10.27
CA TYR A 75 4.79 -5.11 9.11
C TYR A 75 6.16 -4.44 9.11
N GLN A 76 6.62 -4.00 10.27
CA GLN A 76 7.93 -3.34 10.39
C GLN A 76 9.08 -4.28 10.01
N GLN A 77 8.88 -5.61 10.13
CA GLN A 77 9.89 -6.58 9.72
C GLN A 77 10.06 -6.65 8.20
N ILE A 78 8.99 -6.40 7.45
CA ILE A 78 9.02 -6.52 5.98
C ILE A 78 9.15 -5.16 5.29
N LEU A 79 8.89 -4.07 5.98
CA LEU A 79 8.98 -2.73 5.40
C LEU A 79 10.35 -2.44 4.76
N PRO A 80 11.49 -2.84 5.36
CA PRO A 80 12.78 -2.62 4.71
C PRO A 80 12.92 -3.26 3.33
N ILE A 81 12.22 -4.36 3.08
CA ILE A 81 12.24 -5.02 1.76
C ILE A 81 11.63 -4.06 0.72
N SER A 82 10.51 -3.42 1.06
CA SER A 82 9.89 -2.47 0.16
C SER A 82 10.79 -1.27 -0.10
N LYS A 83 11.49 -0.80 0.92
CA LYS A 83 12.37 0.38 0.79
C LYS A 83 13.60 0.10 -0.05
N LYS A 84 14.09 -1.14 -0.07
CA LYS A 84 15.21 -1.54 -0.91
C LYS A 84 14.81 -1.77 -2.36
N SER A 85 13.56 -2.13 -2.60
CA SER A 85 13.10 -2.56 -3.92
C SER A 85 12.30 -1.51 -4.67
N ALA A 86 11.86 -0.44 -3.99
CA ALA A 86 10.98 0.54 -4.59
C ALA A 86 11.04 1.87 -3.87
N ARG A 87 10.62 2.92 -4.57
CA ARG A 87 10.34 4.22 -3.97
C ARG A 87 8.83 4.36 -3.90
N ARG A 88 8.31 4.74 -2.73
CA ARG A 88 6.88 4.73 -2.47
C ARG A 88 6.44 6.02 -1.78
N THR A 89 5.20 6.38 -2.06
CA THR A 89 4.46 7.36 -1.28
C THR A 89 3.24 6.66 -0.74
N ALA A 90 3.01 6.75 0.56
CA ALA A 90 1.90 6.09 1.22
C ALA A 90 1.13 7.09 2.07
N VAL A 91 -0.19 7.11 1.91
CA VAL A 91 -1.07 8.05 2.59
C VAL A 91 -2.25 7.29 3.17
N VAL A 92 -2.62 7.60 4.41
CA VAL A 92 -3.86 7.09 5.00
C VAL A 92 -4.89 8.21 4.95
N LEU A 93 -6.00 7.94 4.27
CA LEU A 93 -7.07 8.90 4.11
C LEU A 93 -8.34 8.33 4.74
N GLU A 94 -8.89 9.05 5.73
CA GLU A 94 -10.14 8.66 6.34
C GLU A 94 -11.31 9.12 5.47
N GLY A 95 -12.29 8.22 5.27
CA GLY A 95 -13.45 8.55 4.46
C GLY A 95 -14.50 7.46 4.56
N GLU A 96 -15.59 7.66 3.91
CA GLU A 96 -16.69 6.70 3.94
C GLU A 96 -16.58 5.59 2.93
#